data_1918b374c18143d5c34a9879a15709bd
#
_entry.id   1918b374c18143d5c34a9879a15709bd
#
_cell.length_a   1.000
_cell.length_b   1.000
_cell.length_c   1.000
_cell.angle_alpha   90.00
_cell.angle_beta   90.00
_cell.angle_gamma   90.00
#
_symmetry.space_group_name_H-M   'P 1'
#
loop_
_entity.id
_entity.type
_entity.pdbx_description
1 polymer ?
#
loop_
_entity_poly.entity_id
_entity_poly.type
_entity_poly.pdbx_seq_one_letter_code
_entity_poly.pdbx_strand_id
1 'polypeptide(L)'
;AGVTTLAVFEGSLDDFARDGRLVYYSSVQAAMLEGRPAPADENYTYVLFTDERAAGALGPVFRRAFERSGNAVREWSFGGRSGLVIETPVEDAQLRPMEPDPLTMEELAAAGFRLLPRLTDRVRPYDPDLMDGLLARFAELGATRLLFDGTEATGYSDQAKLKSLDHFASLLNQYGIGLAAIENMRTPQAGFATLAYKTDYNVVRLYSLSENDAFSMSPAAIADRFLLAAKDRNIRMFYLNAAPMR
;
A
#
# COMPACT_ATOMS: atom_id res chain seq x y z
N ALA A 1 22.99 -15.30 -3.40
CA ALA A 1 22.48 -14.15 -2.68
C ALA A 1 21.37 -13.55 -3.52
N GLY A 2 20.22 -13.42 -2.94
CA GLY A 2 19.03 -12.95 -3.63
C GLY A 2 18.39 -11.76 -2.93
N VAL A 3 17.26 -11.35 -3.44
CA VAL A 3 16.37 -10.39 -2.79
C VAL A 3 15.89 -10.98 -1.48
N THR A 4 16.01 -10.22 -0.38
CA THR A 4 15.62 -10.66 0.96
C THR A 4 14.36 -9.95 1.46
N THR A 5 14.01 -8.84 0.83
CA THR A 5 12.92 -7.95 1.25
C THR A 5 12.13 -7.52 0.03
N LEU A 6 10.82 -7.55 0.14
CA LEU A 6 9.91 -7.08 -0.92
C LEU A 6 9.11 -5.89 -0.41
N ALA A 7 8.98 -4.89 -1.27
CA ALA A 7 8.11 -3.75 -0.98
C ALA A 7 6.65 -4.14 -1.21
N VAL A 8 5.78 -3.76 -0.30
CA VAL A 8 4.33 -3.89 -0.41
C VAL A 8 3.70 -2.51 -0.39
N PHE A 9 2.79 -2.28 -1.33
CA PHE A 9 2.18 -0.98 -1.58
C PHE A 9 0.73 -0.98 -1.12
N GLU A 10 0.21 0.21 -0.83
CA GLU A 10 -1.24 0.42 -0.78
C GLU A 10 -1.87 -0.06 -2.08
N GLY A 11 -3.01 -0.74 -1.98
CA GLY A 11 -3.71 -1.29 -3.12
C GLY A 11 -4.74 -0.34 -3.70
N SER A 12 -5.21 -0.68 -4.88
CA SER A 12 -6.40 -0.11 -5.54
C SER A 12 -7.31 -1.22 -6.05
N LEU A 13 -8.52 -0.87 -6.47
CA LEU A 13 -9.44 -1.82 -7.08
C LEU A 13 -8.80 -2.55 -8.27
N ASP A 14 -8.05 -1.81 -9.11
CA ASP A 14 -7.36 -2.36 -10.27
C ASP A 14 -6.21 -3.28 -9.89
N ASP A 15 -5.48 -2.97 -8.80
CA ASP A 15 -4.38 -3.82 -8.34
C ASP A 15 -4.91 -5.18 -7.87
N PHE A 16 -5.96 -5.19 -7.04
CA PHE A 16 -6.57 -6.44 -6.58
C PHE A 16 -7.18 -7.25 -7.72
N ALA A 17 -7.75 -6.59 -8.74
CA ALA A 17 -8.25 -7.27 -9.93
C ALA A 17 -7.11 -7.87 -10.78
N ARG A 18 -6.01 -7.14 -10.96
CA ARG A 18 -4.81 -7.59 -11.67
C ARG A 18 -4.15 -8.78 -10.98
N ASP A 19 -4.16 -8.78 -9.65
CA ASP A 19 -3.61 -9.86 -8.83
C ASP A 19 -4.56 -11.07 -8.74
N GLY A 20 -5.70 -11.02 -9.44
CA GLY A 20 -6.66 -12.12 -9.52
C GLY A 20 -7.44 -12.35 -8.23
N ARG A 21 -7.53 -11.36 -7.33
CA ARG A 21 -8.26 -11.46 -6.06
C ARG A 21 -9.76 -11.25 -6.25
N LEU A 22 -10.15 -10.50 -7.29
CA LEU A 22 -11.53 -10.16 -7.58
C LEU A 22 -11.72 -9.80 -9.05
N VAL A 23 -12.96 -9.65 -9.45
CA VAL A 23 -13.39 -8.92 -10.65
C VAL A 23 -14.41 -7.87 -10.23
N TYR A 24 -14.55 -6.80 -10.99
CA TYR A 24 -15.53 -5.77 -10.69
C TYR A 24 -16.32 -5.36 -11.93
N TYR A 25 -17.51 -4.81 -11.70
CA TYR A 25 -18.49 -4.48 -12.71
C TYR A 25 -19.18 -3.15 -12.36
N SER A 26 -19.62 -2.43 -13.38
CA SER A 26 -20.59 -1.35 -13.21
C SER A 26 -22.00 -1.92 -12.95
N SER A 27 -22.93 -1.09 -12.48
CA SER A 27 -24.35 -1.46 -12.31
C SER A 27 -24.96 -2.08 -13.56
N VAL A 28 -24.63 -1.54 -14.74
CA VAL A 28 -25.11 -2.06 -16.03
C VAL A 28 -24.55 -3.46 -16.30
N GLN A 29 -23.27 -3.66 -16.10
CA GLN A 29 -22.63 -4.96 -16.31
C GLN A 29 -23.13 -6.02 -15.32
N ALA A 30 -23.31 -5.64 -14.04
CA ALA A 30 -23.85 -6.53 -13.03
C ALA A 30 -25.30 -6.93 -13.35
N ALA A 31 -26.13 -5.98 -13.79
CA ALA A 31 -27.50 -6.27 -14.23
C ALA A 31 -27.52 -7.24 -15.42
N MET A 32 -26.63 -7.07 -16.40
CA MET A 32 -26.49 -8.00 -17.53
C MET A 32 -26.11 -9.41 -17.07
N LEU A 33 -25.19 -9.54 -16.13
CA LEU A 33 -24.82 -10.84 -15.55
C LEU A 33 -26.01 -11.52 -14.88
N GLU A 34 -26.82 -10.76 -14.16
CA GLU A 34 -28.01 -11.25 -13.46
C GLU A 34 -29.24 -11.46 -14.37
N GLY A 35 -29.14 -11.10 -15.66
CA GLY A 35 -30.25 -11.20 -16.61
C GLY A 35 -31.41 -10.24 -16.30
N ARG A 36 -31.16 -9.11 -15.64
CA ARG A 36 -32.14 -8.08 -15.30
C ARG A 36 -31.91 -6.79 -16.10
N PRO A 37 -32.94 -5.95 -16.26
CA PRO A 37 -32.77 -4.64 -16.86
C PRO A 37 -31.75 -3.78 -16.11
N ALA A 38 -30.97 -2.99 -16.85
CA ALA A 38 -30.05 -2.03 -16.25
C ALA A 38 -30.83 -0.99 -15.43
N PRO A 39 -30.41 -0.71 -14.18
CA PRO A 39 -31.06 0.30 -13.36
C PRO A 39 -30.81 1.70 -13.91
N ALA A 40 -31.83 2.57 -13.89
CA ALA A 40 -31.77 3.92 -14.45
C ALA A 40 -31.03 4.91 -13.51
N ASP A 41 -31.16 4.69 -12.20
CA ASP A 41 -30.73 5.64 -11.16
C ASP A 41 -29.60 5.07 -10.27
N GLU A 42 -28.87 4.08 -10.79
CA GLU A 42 -27.81 3.42 -10.03
C GLU A 42 -26.49 3.48 -10.81
N ASN A 43 -25.48 4.05 -10.17
CA ASN A 43 -24.10 4.05 -10.67
C ASN A 43 -23.16 3.55 -9.58
N TYR A 44 -23.19 2.23 -9.34
CA TYR A 44 -22.47 1.56 -8.29
C TYR A 44 -21.37 0.65 -8.85
N THR A 45 -20.44 0.31 -7.99
CA THR A 45 -19.38 -0.66 -8.26
C THR A 45 -19.75 -2.00 -7.60
N TYR A 46 -19.79 -3.04 -8.39
CA TYR A 46 -20.02 -4.41 -7.97
C TYR A 46 -18.69 -5.15 -7.96
N VAL A 47 -18.27 -5.66 -6.81
CA VAL A 47 -17.04 -6.42 -6.62
C VAL A 47 -17.41 -7.87 -6.40
N LEU A 48 -16.80 -8.81 -7.11
CA LEU A 48 -16.98 -10.24 -6.95
C LEU A 48 -15.62 -10.88 -6.64
N PHE A 49 -15.47 -11.39 -5.44
CA PHE A 49 -14.21 -12.03 -5.02
C PHE A 49 -14.00 -13.37 -5.74
N THR A 50 -12.74 -13.72 -5.97
CA THR A 50 -12.40 -14.94 -6.68
C THR A 50 -12.79 -16.19 -5.89
N ASP A 51 -12.61 -16.14 -4.56
CA ASP A 51 -12.94 -17.21 -3.61
C ASP A 51 -13.26 -16.65 -2.21
N GLU A 52 -13.64 -17.53 -1.29
CA GLU A 52 -13.99 -17.15 0.09
C GLU A 52 -12.79 -16.65 0.91
N ARG A 53 -11.56 -17.08 0.58
CA ARG A 53 -10.34 -16.55 1.21
C ARG A 53 -10.13 -15.09 0.85
N ALA A 54 -10.28 -14.75 -0.44
CA ALA A 54 -10.21 -13.38 -0.91
C ALA A 54 -11.34 -12.52 -0.33
N ALA A 55 -12.57 -13.05 -0.28
CA ALA A 55 -13.70 -12.36 0.34
C ALA A 55 -13.46 -12.05 1.82
N GLY A 56 -12.99 -13.03 2.59
CA GLY A 56 -12.70 -12.86 4.01
C GLY A 56 -11.56 -11.88 4.30
N ALA A 57 -10.53 -11.87 3.48
CA ALA A 57 -9.37 -10.99 3.66
C ALA A 57 -9.62 -9.56 3.17
N LEU A 58 -10.21 -9.41 1.99
CA LEU A 58 -10.37 -8.10 1.34
C LEU A 58 -11.72 -7.43 1.69
N GLY A 59 -12.76 -8.17 2.01
CA GLY A 59 -14.05 -7.58 2.39
C GLY A 59 -13.93 -6.50 3.46
N PRO A 60 -13.25 -6.74 4.59
CA PRO A 60 -13.00 -5.71 5.60
C PRO A 60 -12.18 -4.51 5.09
N VAL A 61 -11.22 -4.73 4.19
CA VAL A 61 -10.42 -3.65 3.57
C VAL A 61 -11.32 -2.72 2.76
N PHE A 62 -12.18 -3.29 1.91
CA PHE A 62 -13.15 -2.53 1.11
C PHE A 62 -14.13 -1.75 2.00
N ARG A 63 -14.71 -2.39 3.01
CA ARG A 63 -15.63 -1.70 3.93
C ARG A 63 -14.95 -0.51 4.59
N ARG A 64 -13.79 -0.69 5.19
CA ARG A 64 -13.05 0.42 5.81
C ARG A 64 -12.76 1.55 4.84
N ALA A 65 -12.31 1.23 3.63
CA ALA A 65 -11.92 2.25 2.65
C ALA A 65 -13.12 3.09 2.16
N PHE A 66 -14.28 2.47 1.95
CA PHE A 66 -15.43 3.13 1.35
C PHE A 66 -16.41 3.70 2.38
N GLU A 67 -16.71 3.00 3.47
CA GLU A 67 -17.63 3.47 4.52
C GLU A 67 -17.09 4.73 5.21
N ARG A 68 -15.78 4.83 5.42
CA ARG A 68 -15.13 6.05 5.94
C ARG A 68 -15.34 7.28 5.07
N SER A 69 -15.53 7.11 3.79
CA SER A 69 -15.83 8.22 2.86
C SER A 69 -17.32 8.45 2.66
N GLY A 70 -18.15 7.78 3.46
CA GLY A 70 -19.61 7.95 3.42
C GLY A 70 -20.31 7.12 2.35
N ASN A 71 -19.60 6.20 1.66
CA ASN A 71 -20.22 5.31 0.68
C ASN A 71 -20.75 4.07 1.40
N ALA A 72 -22.00 3.69 1.15
CA ALA A 72 -22.54 2.45 1.68
C ALA A 72 -21.91 1.25 0.95
N VAL A 73 -21.63 0.19 1.74
CA VAL A 73 -21.12 -1.08 1.23
C VAL A 73 -22.08 -2.19 1.68
N ARG A 74 -22.61 -2.92 0.71
CA ARG A 74 -23.60 -3.99 0.95
C ARG A 74 -23.08 -5.32 0.44
N GLU A 75 -23.56 -6.41 1.05
CA GLU A 75 -23.30 -7.77 0.56
C GLU A 75 -23.93 -7.99 -0.82
N TRP A 76 -23.22 -8.69 -1.65
CA TRP A 76 -23.67 -9.17 -2.95
C TRP A 76 -23.10 -10.56 -3.20
N SER A 77 -23.75 -11.31 -4.05
CA SER A 77 -23.23 -12.61 -4.50
C SER A 77 -23.67 -12.90 -5.91
N PHE A 78 -22.84 -13.58 -6.69
CA PHE A 78 -23.17 -14.04 -8.02
C PHE A 78 -22.45 -15.35 -8.33
N GLY A 79 -23.15 -16.32 -8.91
CA GLY A 79 -22.57 -17.60 -9.30
C GLY A 79 -21.96 -18.39 -8.14
N GLY A 80 -22.52 -18.26 -6.93
CA GLY A 80 -22.03 -18.94 -5.72
C GLY A 80 -20.76 -18.33 -5.11
N ARG A 81 -20.34 -17.15 -5.56
CA ARG A 81 -19.21 -16.40 -5.00
C ARG A 81 -19.69 -15.18 -4.23
N SER A 82 -18.98 -14.86 -3.16
CA SER A 82 -19.23 -13.69 -2.33
C SER A 82 -18.73 -12.41 -3.02
N GLY A 83 -19.42 -11.31 -2.78
CA GLY A 83 -19.09 -10.00 -3.34
C GLY A 83 -19.65 -8.83 -2.54
N LEU A 84 -19.41 -7.63 -3.02
CA LEU A 84 -19.87 -6.38 -2.42
C LEU A 84 -20.45 -5.46 -3.49
N VAL A 85 -21.48 -4.69 -3.10
CA VAL A 85 -21.93 -3.51 -3.85
C VAL A 85 -21.46 -2.28 -3.10
N ILE A 86 -20.75 -1.40 -3.78
CA ILE A 86 -20.24 -0.15 -3.26
C ILE A 86 -21.01 0.99 -3.94
N GLU A 87 -21.66 1.84 -3.17
CA GLU A 87 -22.48 2.93 -3.69
C GLU A 87 -21.61 4.12 -4.17
N THR A 88 -20.75 3.82 -5.14
CA THR A 88 -19.90 4.81 -5.83
C THR A 88 -19.61 4.34 -7.26
N PRO A 89 -19.42 5.28 -8.22
CA PRO A 89 -19.02 4.94 -9.59
C PRO A 89 -17.73 4.14 -9.65
N VAL A 90 -17.56 3.32 -10.67
CA VAL A 90 -16.35 2.51 -10.87
C VAL A 90 -15.10 3.39 -10.96
N GLU A 91 -15.20 4.50 -11.67
CA GLU A 91 -14.10 5.45 -11.86
C GLU A 91 -13.59 6.03 -10.52
N ASP A 92 -14.51 6.33 -9.59
CA ASP A 92 -14.16 6.81 -8.26
C ASP A 92 -13.63 5.68 -7.37
N ALA A 93 -14.20 4.47 -7.50
CA ALA A 93 -13.73 3.30 -6.77
C ALA A 93 -12.30 2.91 -7.14
N GLN A 94 -11.93 3.01 -8.42
CA GLN A 94 -10.57 2.74 -8.91
C GLN A 94 -9.52 3.70 -8.33
N LEU A 95 -9.90 4.94 -8.05
CA LEU A 95 -9.00 5.97 -7.51
C LEU A 95 -8.83 5.87 -5.98
N ARG A 96 -9.64 5.06 -5.30
CA ARG A 96 -9.61 4.94 -3.83
C ARG A 96 -8.38 4.16 -3.38
N PRO A 97 -7.47 4.77 -2.59
CA PRO A 97 -6.38 4.02 -1.98
C PRO A 97 -6.92 3.12 -0.87
N MET A 98 -6.41 1.91 -0.81
CA MET A 98 -6.74 0.90 0.18
C MET A 98 -5.47 0.36 0.83
N GLU A 99 -5.61 -0.31 1.93
CA GLU A 99 -4.51 -1.01 2.60
C GLU A 99 -3.81 -1.98 1.63
N PRO A 100 -2.52 -2.29 1.85
CA PRO A 100 -1.84 -3.36 1.10
C PRO A 100 -2.61 -4.68 1.17
N ASP A 101 -2.56 -5.47 0.09
CA ASP A 101 -3.23 -6.78 0.04
C ASP A 101 -2.76 -7.69 1.18
N PRO A 102 -3.63 -8.03 2.15
CA PRO A 102 -3.27 -8.86 3.28
C PRO A 102 -2.85 -10.27 2.87
N LEU A 103 -3.39 -10.80 1.79
CA LEU A 103 -3.03 -12.13 1.28
C LEU A 103 -1.64 -12.13 0.66
N THR A 104 -1.33 -11.12 -0.14
CA THR A 104 0.02 -10.96 -0.70
C THR A 104 1.05 -10.80 0.42
N MET A 105 0.77 -10.01 1.44
CA MET A 105 1.68 -9.86 2.58
C MET A 105 1.92 -11.20 3.30
N GLU A 106 0.88 -11.98 3.56
CA GLU A 106 0.99 -13.31 4.17
C GLU A 106 1.79 -14.28 3.30
N GLU A 107 1.50 -14.32 2.00
CA GLU A 107 2.16 -15.18 1.04
C GLU A 107 3.67 -14.88 0.94
N LEU A 108 4.03 -13.60 0.90
CA LEU A 108 5.43 -13.16 0.87
C LEU A 108 6.17 -13.49 2.18
N ALA A 109 5.54 -13.22 3.32
CA ALA A 109 6.10 -13.56 4.63
C ALA A 109 6.28 -15.08 4.79
N ALA A 110 5.29 -15.88 4.38
CA ALA A 110 5.37 -17.35 4.40
C ALA A 110 6.45 -17.88 3.46
N ALA A 111 6.74 -17.20 2.35
CA ALA A 111 7.84 -17.51 1.44
C ALA A 111 9.23 -17.11 2.00
N GLY A 112 9.29 -16.51 3.20
CA GLY A 112 10.53 -16.13 3.87
C GLY A 112 11.08 -14.75 3.50
N PHE A 113 10.32 -13.93 2.79
CA PHE A 113 10.69 -12.54 2.53
C PHE A 113 10.35 -11.65 3.72
N ARG A 114 11.21 -10.65 3.97
CA ARG A 114 10.86 -9.52 4.82
C ARG A 114 10.01 -8.54 4.04
N LEU A 115 9.09 -7.88 4.71
CA LEU A 115 8.24 -6.86 4.09
C LEU A 115 8.81 -5.46 4.33
N LEU A 116 8.73 -4.62 3.31
CA LEU A 116 8.95 -3.18 3.39
C LEU A 116 7.65 -2.48 2.99
N PRO A 117 6.75 -2.19 3.95
CA PRO A 117 5.53 -1.45 3.65
C PRO A 117 5.84 -0.06 3.10
N ARG A 118 5.11 0.33 2.06
CA ARG A 118 5.22 1.63 1.43
C ARG A 118 3.87 2.32 1.50
N LEU A 119 3.78 3.36 2.36
CA LEU A 119 2.55 4.09 2.65
C LEU A 119 2.57 5.49 2.07
N THR A 120 1.39 6.01 1.77
CA THR A 120 1.17 7.38 1.30
C THR A 120 0.47 8.22 2.36
N ASP A 121 0.30 9.53 2.09
CA ASP A 121 -0.59 10.42 2.86
C ASP A 121 -1.93 10.66 2.16
N ARG A 122 -2.41 9.67 1.38
CA ARG A 122 -3.68 9.77 0.61
C ARG A 122 -4.92 9.35 1.39
N VAL A 123 -4.75 8.55 2.45
CA VAL A 123 -5.87 8.14 3.32
C VAL A 123 -6.20 9.31 4.26
N ARG A 124 -7.24 10.08 3.95
CA ARG A 124 -7.65 11.28 4.70
C ARG A 124 -9.14 11.24 5.03
N PRO A 125 -9.55 11.76 6.20
CA PRO A 125 -8.69 12.19 7.31
C PRO A 125 -7.87 11.04 7.89
N TYR A 126 -6.75 11.37 8.55
CA TYR A 126 -5.94 10.39 9.27
C TYR A 126 -6.79 9.62 10.29
N ASP A 127 -6.65 8.30 10.30
CA ASP A 127 -7.41 7.41 11.17
C ASP A 127 -6.48 6.67 12.11
N PRO A 128 -6.53 6.98 13.41
CA PRO A 128 -5.69 6.33 14.41
C PRO A 128 -5.88 4.82 14.50
N ASP A 129 -7.12 4.35 14.48
CA ASP A 129 -7.44 2.92 14.65
C ASP A 129 -7.02 2.10 13.43
N LEU A 130 -7.22 2.66 12.23
CA LEU A 130 -6.73 2.04 11.00
C LEU A 130 -5.21 1.92 11.01
N MET A 131 -4.49 2.98 11.39
CA MET A 131 -3.03 2.96 11.43
C MET A 131 -2.48 2.02 12.49
N ASP A 132 -3.12 1.94 13.65
CA ASP A 132 -2.76 0.99 14.71
C ASP A 132 -2.88 -0.45 14.21
N GLY A 133 -4.05 -0.84 13.67
CA GLY A 133 -4.26 -2.16 13.12
C GLY A 133 -3.30 -2.51 11.97
N LEU A 134 -3.02 -1.56 11.09
CA LEU A 134 -2.13 -1.76 9.96
C LEU A 134 -0.67 -1.95 10.41
N LEU A 135 -0.16 -1.12 11.34
CA LEU A 135 1.20 -1.25 11.86
C LEU A 135 1.37 -2.49 12.74
N ALA A 136 0.35 -2.87 13.51
CA ALA A 136 0.32 -4.14 14.22
C ALA A 136 0.50 -5.32 13.25
N ARG A 137 -0.26 -5.32 12.16
CA ARG A 137 -0.17 -6.36 11.12
C ARG A 137 1.20 -6.40 10.45
N PHE A 138 1.79 -5.25 10.15
CA PHE A 138 3.15 -5.19 9.60
C PHE A 138 4.18 -5.79 10.57
N ALA A 139 4.08 -5.47 11.85
CA ALA A 139 4.97 -6.01 12.88
C ALA A 139 4.82 -7.53 13.03
N GLU A 140 3.59 -8.05 13.06
CA GLU A 140 3.31 -9.50 13.10
C GLU A 140 3.94 -10.24 11.91
N LEU A 141 3.96 -9.63 10.74
CA LEU A 141 4.57 -10.18 9.52
C LEU A 141 6.07 -9.87 9.41
N GLY A 142 6.68 -9.36 10.48
CA GLY A 142 8.13 -9.15 10.57
C GLY A 142 8.66 -7.92 9.86
N ALA A 143 7.82 -6.95 9.48
CA ALA A 143 8.28 -5.68 8.96
C ALA A 143 8.98 -4.87 10.05
N THR A 144 10.22 -4.45 9.80
CA THR A 144 11.03 -3.66 10.75
C THR A 144 11.27 -2.24 10.25
N ARG A 145 10.90 -1.94 9.03
CA ARG A 145 11.08 -0.63 8.38
C ARG A 145 9.86 -0.32 7.53
N LEU A 146 9.59 0.97 7.41
CA LEU A 146 8.53 1.53 6.59
C LEU A 146 9.13 2.59 5.65
N LEU A 147 8.62 2.66 4.45
CA LEU A 147 8.96 3.63 3.42
C LEU A 147 7.74 4.49 3.07
N PHE A 148 7.93 5.78 2.85
CA PHE A 148 6.84 6.62 2.34
C PHE A 148 6.90 6.73 0.81
N ASP A 149 5.72 6.78 0.20
CA ASP A 149 5.53 7.10 -1.21
C ASP A 149 4.99 8.51 -1.38
N GLY A 150 5.41 9.18 -2.45
CA GLY A 150 5.02 10.57 -2.70
C GLY A 150 5.89 11.58 -1.95
N THR A 151 5.34 12.78 -1.78
CA THR A 151 6.06 13.96 -1.26
C THR A 151 5.86 14.18 0.24
N GLU A 152 5.00 13.41 0.88
CA GLU A 152 4.59 13.56 2.27
C GLU A 152 4.63 12.23 3.02
N ALA A 153 4.97 12.28 4.29
CA ALA A 153 4.84 11.14 5.20
C ALA A 153 3.38 10.98 5.62
N THR A 154 2.94 9.74 5.84
CA THR A 154 1.59 9.43 6.31
C THR A 154 1.21 10.23 7.56
N GLY A 155 0.07 10.91 7.51
CA GLY A 155 -0.45 11.79 8.56
C GLY A 155 0.04 13.24 8.48
N TYR A 156 0.92 13.60 7.55
CA TYR A 156 1.44 14.96 7.47
C TYR A 156 0.34 16.02 7.25
N SER A 157 -0.57 15.79 6.33
CA SER A 157 -1.62 16.75 5.98
C SER A 157 -2.58 17.05 7.12
N ASP A 158 -2.77 16.11 8.04
CA ASP A 158 -3.67 16.25 9.18
C ASP A 158 -2.96 16.64 10.49
N GLN A 159 -1.64 16.78 10.46
CA GLN A 159 -0.83 17.08 11.66
C GLN A 159 -1.30 18.32 12.42
N ALA A 160 -1.66 19.38 11.69
CA ALA A 160 -2.08 20.64 12.32
C ALA A 160 -3.37 20.50 13.16
N LYS A 161 -4.29 19.64 12.72
CA LYS A 161 -5.60 19.44 13.34
C LYS A 161 -5.64 18.24 14.27
N LEU A 162 -5.07 17.12 13.87
CA LEU A 162 -5.23 15.82 14.53
C LEU A 162 -3.99 15.37 15.29
N LYS A 163 -2.86 16.08 15.18
CA LYS A 163 -1.57 15.62 15.75
C LYS A 163 -1.17 14.25 15.23
N SER A 164 -1.50 13.97 13.98
CA SER A 164 -1.38 12.67 13.34
C SER A 164 0.06 12.14 13.27
N LEU A 165 1.07 13.00 13.02
CA LEU A 165 2.47 12.60 13.09
C LEU A 165 2.91 12.21 14.50
N ASP A 166 2.36 12.85 15.54
CA ASP A 166 2.65 12.49 16.93
C ASP A 166 2.13 11.10 17.24
N HIS A 167 0.88 10.84 16.84
CA HIS A 167 0.26 9.53 17.00
C HIS A 167 0.97 8.46 16.18
N PHE A 168 1.24 8.73 14.89
CA PHE A 168 1.92 7.78 14.01
C PHE A 168 3.32 7.41 14.52
N ALA A 169 4.08 8.40 15.03
CA ALA A 169 5.38 8.14 15.66
C ALA A 169 5.26 7.26 16.91
N SER A 170 4.22 7.46 17.73
CA SER A 170 3.99 6.61 18.90
C SER A 170 3.73 5.15 18.52
N LEU A 171 2.95 4.93 17.46
CA LEU A 171 2.70 3.58 16.91
C LEU A 171 3.97 2.96 16.34
N LEU A 172 4.79 3.73 15.59
CA LEU A 172 6.07 3.25 15.08
C LEU A 172 6.99 2.76 16.21
N ASN A 173 7.06 3.51 17.31
CA ASN A 173 7.82 3.12 18.50
C ASN A 173 7.20 1.89 19.20
N GLN A 174 5.89 1.85 19.35
CA GLN A 174 5.17 0.74 19.96
C GLN A 174 5.43 -0.57 19.23
N TYR A 175 5.43 -0.56 17.90
CA TYR A 175 5.63 -1.75 17.07
C TYR A 175 7.08 -1.99 16.65
N GLY A 176 8.01 -1.13 17.08
CA GLY A 176 9.43 -1.27 16.76
C GLY A 176 9.76 -1.10 15.28
N ILE A 177 8.92 -0.38 14.54
CA ILE A 177 9.09 -0.13 13.10
C ILE A 177 9.86 1.19 12.90
N GLY A 178 11.04 1.13 12.30
CA GLY A 178 11.81 2.29 11.92
C GLY A 178 11.47 2.78 10.50
N LEU A 179 12.14 3.83 10.07
CA LEU A 179 11.93 4.46 8.78
C LEU A 179 13.04 4.13 7.79
N ALA A 180 12.71 4.04 6.51
CA ALA A 180 13.66 4.02 5.41
C ALA A 180 13.68 5.40 4.73
N ALA A 181 14.86 6.04 4.73
CA ALA A 181 15.07 7.35 4.10
C ALA A 181 15.65 7.17 2.70
N ILE A 182 14.90 7.56 1.67
CA ILE A 182 15.39 7.54 0.28
C ILE A 182 16.46 8.63 0.14
N GLU A 183 17.66 8.22 -0.27
CA GLU A 183 18.73 9.15 -0.59
C GLU A 183 18.54 9.76 -1.99
N ASN A 184 19.03 10.97 -2.17
CA ASN A 184 18.96 11.75 -3.41
C ASN A 184 17.55 12.19 -3.84
N MET A 185 16.61 12.27 -2.95
CA MET A 185 15.38 13.02 -3.23
C MET A 185 15.71 14.51 -3.36
N ARG A 186 15.20 15.15 -4.41
CA ARG A 186 15.39 16.61 -4.61
C ARG A 186 14.81 17.43 -3.46
N THR A 187 13.67 16.98 -2.94
CA THR A 187 13.01 17.58 -1.80
C THR A 187 12.73 16.47 -0.79
N PRO A 188 13.16 16.62 0.49
CA PRO A 188 12.79 15.67 1.54
C PRO A 188 11.27 15.59 1.67
N GLN A 189 10.76 14.40 1.96
CA GLN A 189 9.34 14.20 2.20
C GLN A 189 8.87 15.03 3.41
N ALA A 190 7.79 15.79 3.24
CA ALA A 190 7.25 16.62 4.31
C ALA A 190 6.79 15.71 5.49
N GLY A 191 7.11 16.12 6.73
CA GLY A 191 6.84 15.32 7.93
C GLY A 191 7.89 14.26 8.26
N PHE A 192 8.73 13.82 7.30
CA PHE A 192 9.73 12.78 7.55
C PHE A 192 10.71 13.15 8.68
N ALA A 193 11.25 14.36 8.68
CA ALA A 193 12.19 14.80 9.70
C ALA A 193 11.54 14.82 11.11
N THR A 194 10.26 15.18 11.19
CA THR A 194 9.50 15.16 12.44
C THR A 194 9.35 13.73 12.94
N LEU A 195 8.99 12.79 12.08
CA LEU A 195 8.88 11.37 12.44
C LEU A 195 10.24 10.80 12.84
N ALA A 196 11.30 11.08 12.09
CA ALA A 196 12.65 10.64 12.41
C ALA A 196 13.09 11.09 13.81
N TYR A 197 12.84 12.37 14.15
CA TYR A 197 13.12 12.91 15.49
C TYR A 197 12.31 12.19 16.58
N LYS A 198 11.01 11.96 16.35
CA LYS A 198 10.10 11.34 17.32
C LYS A 198 10.30 9.83 17.50
N THR A 199 11.01 9.19 16.59
CA THR A 199 11.39 7.77 16.64
C THR A 199 12.87 7.59 17.02
N ASP A 200 13.46 8.56 17.73
CA ASP A 200 14.87 8.56 18.16
C ASP A 200 15.83 8.24 17.01
N TYR A 201 15.55 8.78 15.82
CA TYR A 201 16.32 8.55 14.61
C TYR A 201 16.48 7.07 14.23
N ASN A 202 15.49 6.23 14.55
CA ASN A 202 15.43 4.85 14.07
C ASN A 202 15.22 4.81 12.54
N VAL A 203 16.22 5.26 11.81
CA VAL A 203 16.20 5.48 10.36
C VAL A 203 17.33 4.70 9.70
N VAL A 204 17.03 4.05 8.58
CA VAL A 204 18.01 3.46 7.69
C VAL A 204 18.05 4.24 6.36
N ARG A 205 19.26 4.50 5.86
CA ARG A 205 19.42 5.13 4.54
C ARG A 205 19.22 4.11 3.43
N LEU A 206 18.34 4.43 2.50
CA LEU A 206 17.98 3.61 1.35
C LEU A 206 18.45 4.29 0.07
N TYR A 207 19.08 3.55 -0.81
CA TYR A 207 19.46 3.99 -2.14
C TYR A 207 18.66 3.26 -3.20
N SER A 208 18.06 4.00 -4.10
CA SER A 208 17.35 3.49 -5.27
C SER A 208 17.96 4.09 -6.54
N LEU A 209 18.08 3.32 -7.58
CA LEU A 209 18.36 3.83 -8.93
C LEU A 209 17.07 4.37 -9.53
N SER A 210 17.17 5.46 -10.29
CA SER A 210 16.06 5.85 -11.17
C SER A 210 15.82 4.76 -12.22
N GLU A 211 14.60 4.68 -12.74
CA GLU A 211 14.29 3.75 -13.83
C GLU A 211 15.20 3.94 -15.03
N ASN A 212 15.45 5.20 -15.42
CA ASN A 212 16.34 5.53 -16.53
C ASN A 212 17.77 5.03 -16.29
N ASP A 213 18.32 5.21 -15.09
CA ASP A 213 19.64 4.70 -14.74
C ASP A 213 19.65 3.16 -14.76
N ALA A 214 18.63 2.52 -14.21
CA ALA A 214 18.51 1.06 -14.19
C ALA A 214 18.46 0.45 -15.59
N PHE A 215 17.80 1.14 -16.55
CA PHE A 215 17.74 0.70 -17.95
C PHE A 215 19.02 0.96 -18.76
N SER A 216 19.74 2.04 -18.45
CA SER A 216 20.90 2.49 -19.23
C SER A 216 22.23 1.91 -18.75
N MET A 217 22.32 1.51 -17.49
CA MET A 217 23.56 1.01 -16.87
C MET A 217 23.74 -0.49 -17.07
N SER A 218 25.00 -0.92 -17.24
CA SER A 218 25.33 -2.35 -17.17
C SER A 218 25.20 -2.89 -15.75
N PRO A 219 24.94 -4.20 -15.57
CA PRO A 219 24.89 -4.81 -14.23
C PRO A 219 26.15 -4.56 -13.38
N ALA A 220 27.33 -4.55 -13.99
CA ALA A 220 28.60 -4.23 -13.34
C ALA A 220 28.62 -2.78 -12.80
N ALA A 221 28.20 -1.82 -13.64
CA ALA A 221 28.13 -0.41 -13.24
C ALA A 221 27.11 -0.18 -12.12
N ILE A 222 25.99 -0.90 -12.11
CA ILE A 222 25.01 -0.89 -11.01
C ILE A 222 25.65 -1.42 -9.73
N ALA A 223 26.34 -2.55 -9.80
CA ALA A 223 27.01 -3.15 -8.64
C ALA A 223 28.07 -2.22 -8.05
N ASP A 224 28.90 -1.58 -8.90
CA ASP A 224 29.92 -0.63 -8.47
C ASP A 224 29.30 0.60 -7.80
N ARG A 225 28.19 1.14 -8.37
CA ARG A 225 27.45 2.26 -7.78
C ARG A 225 26.89 1.91 -6.39
N PHE A 226 26.35 0.72 -6.23
CA PHE A 226 25.86 0.25 -4.90
C PHE A 226 27.01 0.04 -3.91
N LEU A 227 28.13 -0.49 -4.36
CA LEU A 227 29.31 -0.66 -3.53
C LEU A 227 29.83 0.67 -3.00
N LEU A 228 29.95 1.68 -3.86
CA LEU A 228 30.33 3.04 -3.48
C LEU A 228 29.31 3.66 -2.51
N ALA A 229 28.02 3.52 -2.79
CA ALA A 229 26.97 4.02 -1.90
C ALA A 229 27.06 3.38 -0.49
N ALA A 230 27.35 2.08 -0.41
CA ALA A 230 27.54 1.40 0.87
C ALA A 230 28.80 1.90 1.62
N LYS A 231 29.92 2.08 0.91
CA LYS A 231 31.21 2.46 1.52
C LYS A 231 31.25 3.95 1.91
N ASP A 232 30.88 4.82 0.99
CA ASP A 232 31.13 6.25 1.12
C ASP A 232 29.96 6.99 1.78
N ARG A 233 28.75 6.48 1.63
CA ARG A 233 27.54 7.15 2.10
C ARG A 233 26.79 6.42 3.19
N ASN A 234 27.35 5.30 3.71
CA ASN A 234 26.73 4.50 4.75
C ASN A 234 25.30 4.00 4.43
N ILE A 235 25.05 3.68 3.16
CA ILE A 235 23.81 3.07 2.73
C ILE A 235 23.73 1.63 3.26
N ARG A 236 22.57 1.24 3.77
CA ARG A 236 22.34 -0.10 4.32
C ARG A 236 21.18 -0.82 3.68
N MET A 237 20.38 -0.13 2.87
CA MET A 237 19.26 -0.69 2.13
C MET A 237 19.36 -0.28 0.67
N PHE A 238 19.21 -1.25 -0.24
CA PHE A 238 19.22 -1.02 -1.69
C PHE A 238 17.87 -1.43 -2.26
N TYR A 239 17.24 -0.50 -2.94
CA TYR A 239 15.95 -0.72 -3.57
C TYR A 239 16.15 -0.95 -5.07
N LEU A 240 15.75 -2.13 -5.54
CA LEU A 240 15.83 -2.53 -6.92
C LEU A 240 14.43 -2.53 -7.53
N ASN A 241 14.24 -1.79 -8.61
CA ASN A 241 13.05 -1.92 -9.43
C ASN A 241 13.22 -3.13 -10.35
N ALA A 242 12.27 -4.06 -10.31
CA ALA A 242 12.23 -5.14 -11.29
C ALA A 242 11.82 -4.54 -12.64
N ALA A 243 12.76 -4.47 -13.56
CA ALA A 243 12.43 -4.13 -14.94
C ALA A 243 11.85 -5.39 -15.61
N PRO A 244 10.73 -5.30 -16.35
CA PRO A 244 10.28 -6.40 -17.17
C PRO A 244 11.39 -6.75 -18.16
N MET A 245 11.81 -8.01 -18.19
CA MET A 245 12.69 -8.51 -19.25
C MET A 245 11.97 -8.33 -20.58
N ARG A 246 12.57 -7.57 -21.48
CA ARG A 246 12.12 -7.43 -22.87
C ARG A 246 12.54 -8.64 -23.68
#